data_921bfd1368285ce0bae11f588e14f243
#
_entry.id   921bfd1368285ce0bae11f588e14f243
#
_cell.length_a   1.000
_cell.length_b   1.000
_cell.length_c   1.000
_cell.angle_alpha   90.00
_cell.angle_beta   90.00
_cell.angle_gamma   90.00
#
_symmetry.space_group_name_H-M   'P 1'
#
loop_
_entity.id
_entity.type
_entity.pdbx_description
1 polymer ?
#
loop_
_entity_poly.entity_id
_entity_poly.type
_entity_poly.pdbx_seq_one_letter_code
_entity_poly.pdbx_strand_id
1 'polypeptide(L)'
;VGIPPEKSPGLQNYPQCDNEVKTLVEDIWGKEGMPTTVGKRMVGKGQVIWGQDLIKNQDNSYPAYDCIAGLLSEMNIPEDFISNGCLRYTHRTVNECDIYFVSNRSGKPVHTDCILRVDNRIPELWDALTGEIRELKSFSTDNGQTIVPMQFDTDQSFFVVFRKDGEPSSGKDNFPSFTTVQVLDEPWSVSFEPSMGGPEKVVFEKLTDWSTNENDSIKYYSGIGIYCQTFDMKKTSDKQFYLDLGEVNVMAKVWLNGEEVGTAWTYPWQLDISKYIKSGENQLKIEVVNPWVNRLIGDKVLSDKSVREQYTNTTYQPYNTASPLLKSGLLGPVRILEVVKEIL
;
A
#
# COMPACT_ATOMS: atom_id res chain seq x y z
N VAL A 1 -15.20 -5.31 27.48
CA VAL A 1 -14.14 -6.26 27.12
C VAL A 1 -12.92 -5.97 28.00
N GLY A 2 -12.38 -6.97 28.66
CA GLY A 2 -11.21 -6.86 29.51
C GLY A 2 -11.49 -7.22 30.97
N ILE A 3 -10.47 -7.01 31.81
CA ILE A 3 -10.56 -7.24 33.25
C ILE A 3 -11.23 -6.04 33.91
N PRO A 4 -12.20 -6.22 34.82
CA PRO A 4 -12.76 -5.12 35.60
C PRO A 4 -11.64 -4.38 36.36
N PRO A 5 -11.69 -3.04 36.46
CA PRO A 5 -10.69 -2.30 37.21
C PRO A 5 -10.81 -2.60 38.71
N GLU A 6 -9.68 -2.69 39.40
CA GLU A 6 -9.65 -2.99 40.85
C GLU A 6 -9.49 -1.73 41.72
N LYS A 7 -8.86 -0.69 41.15
CA LYS A 7 -8.51 0.55 41.87
C LYS A 7 -8.56 1.76 40.93
N SER A 8 -8.63 2.93 41.53
CA SER A 8 -8.47 4.19 40.84
C SER A 8 -7.03 4.35 40.31
N PRO A 9 -6.83 4.88 39.10
CA PRO A 9 -5.48 5.19 38.59
C PRO A 9 -4.83 6.39 39.25
N GLY A 10 -5.58 7.17 40.06
CA GLY A 10 -5.13 8.37 40.75
C GLY A 10 -5.27 8.29 42.26
N LEU A 11 -4.61 9.20 42.98
CA LEU A 11 -4.65 9.30 44.43
C LEU A 11 -5.63 10.37 44.94
N GLN A 12 -6.42 10.98 44.07
CA GLN A 12 -7.43 11.95 44.53
C GLN A 12 -8.50 11.26 45.36
N ASN A 13 -8.73 11.77 46.57
CA ASN A 13 -9.65 11.18 47.56
C ASN A 13 -9.29 9.76 48.00
N TYR A 14 -7.99 9.39 48.00
CA TYR A 14 -7.56 8.08 48.50
C TYR A 14 -7.79 7.98 50.04
N PRO A 15 -8.28 6.82 50.58
CA PRO A 15 -8.63 5.57 49.90
C PRO A 15 -10.07 5.49 49.38
N GLN A 16 -10.89 6.53 49.51
CA GLN A 16 -12.27 6.55 49.07
C GLN A 16 -12.44 6.23 47.59
N CYS A 17 -11.58 6.78 46.75
CA CYS A 17 -11.62 6.52 45.28
C CYS A 17 -11.57 5.04 44.93
N ASP A 18 -10.80 4.24 45.65
CA ASP A 18 -10.75 2.78 45.43
C ASP A 18 -12.05 2.08 45.84
N ASN A 19 -12.69 2.52 46.90
CA ASN A 19 -13.98 1.99 47.32
C ASN A 19 -15.09 2.35 46.32
N GLU A 20 -15.05 3.55 45.73
CA GLU A 20 -15.97 3.96 44.68
C GLU A 20 -15.81 3.09 43.44
N VAL A 21 -14.57 2.86 42.99
CA VAL A 21 -14.28 1.95 41.87
C VAL A 21 -14.82 0.56 42.15
N LYS A 22 -14.59 0.01 43.34
CA LYS A 22 -15.08 -1.31 43.71
C LYS A 22 -16.62 -1.38 43.69
N THR A 23 -17.30 -0.36 44.20
CA THR A 23 -18.76 -0.30 44.15
C THR A 23 -19.29 -0.27 42.73
N LEU A 24 -18.69 0.57 41.85
CA LEU A 24 -19.06 0.64 40.45
C LEU A 24 -18.80 -0.68 39.71
N VAL A 25 -17.72 -1.37 40.04
CA VAL A 25 -17.40 -2.68 39.44
C VAL A 25 -18.44 -3.72 39.87
N GLU A 26 -18.84 -3.75 41.17
CA GLU A 26 -19.88 -4.66 41.63
C GLU A 26 -21.23 -4.37 40.96
N ASP A 27 -21.56 -3.10 40.73
CA ASP A 27 -22.79 -2.70 40.06
C ASP A 27 -22.81 -3.11 38.58
N ILE A 28 -21.69 -2.97 37.88
CA ILE A 28 -21.58 -3.22 36.44
C ILE A 28 -21.31 -4.70 36.12
N TRP A 29 -20.31 -5.30 36.76
CA TRP A 29 -19.87 -6.69 36.48
C TRP A 29 -20.46 -7.72 37.44
N GLY A 30 -20.94 -7.31 38.61
CA GLY A 30 -21.42 -8.21 39.68
C GLY A 30 -20.34 -8.57 40.70
N LYS A 31 -20.73 -9.32 41.70
CA LYS A 31 -19.87 -9.72 42.84
C LYS A 31 -19.12 -11.04 42.60
N GLU A 32 -19.45 -11.75 41.53
CA GLU A 32 -18.99 -13.14 41.29
C GLU A 32 -17.56 -13.25 40.73
N GLY A 33 -16.87 -12.14 40.53
CA GLY A 33 -15.52 -12.12 39.99
C GLY A 33 -15.49 -12.36 38.49
N MET A 34 -14.27 -12.67 37.96
CA MET A 34 -14.05 -12.86 36.55
C MET A 34 -14.36 -14.30 36.11
N PRO A 35 -15.31 -14.54 35.18
CA PRO A 35 -15.60 -15.89 34.71
C PRO A 35 -14.42 -16.46 33.87
N THR A 36 -14.26 -17.77 33.92
CA THR A 36 -13.23 -18.49 33.17
C THR A 36 -13.52 -18.55 31.68
N THR A 37 -14.77 -18.36 31.31
CA THR A 37 -15.24 -18.27 29.92
C THR A 37 -15.79 -16.87 29.66
N VAL A 38 -16.92 -16.74 28.95
CA VAL A 38 -17.59 -15.47 28.68
C VAL A 38 -18.76 -15.29 29.63
N GLY A 39 -18.74 -14.21 30.45
CA GLY A 39 -19.87 -13.75 31.26
C GLY A 39 -20.67 -12.69 30.51
N LYS A 40 -22.00 -12.70 30.69
CA LYS A 40 -22.93 -11.70 30.12
C LYS A 40 -23.85 -11.19 31.21
N ARG A 41 -24.03 -9.86 31.33
CA ARG A 41 -24.94 -9.25 32.29
C ARG A 41 -25.63 -8.04 31.67
N MET A 42 -26.94 -7.93 31.90
CA MET A 42 -27.70 -6.73 31.54
C MET A 42 -27.48 -5.63 32.60
N VAL A 43 -27.14 -4.43 32.12
CA VAL A 43 -26.98 -3.24 32.95
C VAL A 43 -27.78 -2.10 32.31
N GLY A 44 -28.87 -1.74 32.89
CA GLY A 44 -29.84 -0.82 32.30
C GLY A 44 -30.37 -1.35 30.97
N LYS A 45 -30.20 -0.58 29.89
CA LYS A 45 -30.57 -0.98 28.51
C LYS A 45 -29.43 -1.65 27.76
N GLY A 46 -28.23 -1.69 28.31
CA GLY A 46 -27.05 -2.25 27.69
C GLY A 46 -26.68 -3.62 28.26
N GLN A 47 -25.68 -4.23 27.66
CA GLN A 47 -25.11 -5.50 28.08
C GLN A 47 -23.61 -5.36 28.31
N VAL A 48 -23.12 -5.86 29.42
CA VAL A 48 -21.68 -6.01 29.69
C VAL A 48 -21.29 -7.47 29.41
N ILE A 49 -20.24 -7.64 28.65
CA ILE A 49 -19.69 -8.95 28.29
C ILE A 49 -18.23 -8.96 28.67
N TRP A 50 -17.80 -9.95 29.47
CA TRP A 50 -16.41 -10.05 29.93
C TRP A 50 -16.05 -11.52 30.20
N GLY A 51 -14.75 -11.78 30.39
CA GLY A 51 -14.27 -13.13 30.71
C GLY A 51 -12.89 -13.40 30.14
N GLN A 52 -12.27 -14.50 30.59
CA GLN A 52 -10.90 -14.83 30.18
C GLN A 52 -10.79 -15.13 28.68
N ASP A 53 -11.81 -15.71 28.05
CA ASP A 53 -11.76 -16.02 26.63
C ASP A 53 -11.71 -14.78 25.72
N LEU A 54 -12.17 -13.61 26.23
CA LEU A 54 -12.10 -12.33 25.51
C LEU A 54 -10.70 -11.70 25.53
N ILE A 55 -9.83 -12.13 26.44
CA ILE A 55 -8.49 -11.57 26.65
C ILE A 55 -7.37 -12.56 26.34
N LYS A 56 -7.70 -13.82 26.05
CA LYS A 56 -6.74 -14.84 25.66
C LYS A 56 -6.21 -14.57 24.26
N ASN A 57 -5.21 -13.71 24.17
CA ASN A 57 -4.39 -13.61 22.95
C ASN A 57 -2.92 -13.83 23.36
N GLN A 58 -2.15 -14.54 22.52
CA GLN A 58 -0.77 -14.92 22.82
C GLN A 58 0.12 -13.70 23.10
N ASP A 59 -0.19 -12.54 22.52
CA ASP A 59 0.58 -11.30 22.66
C ASP A 59 0.06 -10.32 23.70
N ASN A 60 -1.02 -10.63 24.41
CA ASN A 60 -1.68 -9.80 25.44
C ASN A 60 -1.98 -8.32 25.07
N SER A 61 -1.71 -7.93 23.82
CA SER A 61 -1.86 -6.55 23.35
C SER A 61 -3.21 -6.26 22.70
N TYR A 62 -3.92 -7.30 22.28
CA TYR A 62 -5.19 -7.20 21.56
C TYR A 62 -6.22 -8.18 22.13
N PRO A 63 -7.51 -7.86 22.03
CA PRO A 63 -8.59 -8.76 22.42
C PRO A 63 -8.63 -10.00 21.52
N ALA A 64 -9.30 -11.06 21.97
CA ALA A 64 -9.56 -12.25 21.17
C ALA A 64 -10.60 -11.93 20.07
N TYR A 65 -10.15 -11.50 18.92
CA TYR A 65 -11.01 -11.04 17.81
C TYR A 65 -12.07 -12.07 17.41
N ASP A 66 -11.69 -13.35 17.29
CA ASP A 66 -12.63 -14.41 16.89
C ASP A 66 -13.77 -14.56 17.89
N CYS A 67 -13.48 -14.44 19.19
CA CYS A 67 -14.47 -14.50 20.25
C CYS A 67 -15.43 -13.29 20.19
N ILE A 68 -14.88 -12.09 19.93
CA ILE A 68 -15.67 -10.87 19.76
C ILE A 68 -16.52 -10.94 18.49
N ALA A 69 -15.99 -11.42 17.40
CA ALA A 69 -16.73 -11.61 16.14
C ALA A 69 -17.92 -12.57 16.35
N GLY A 70 -17.70 -13.68 17.07
CA GLY A 70 -18.78 -14.60 17.43
C GLY A 70 -19.88 -13.92 18.25
N LEU A 71 -19.52 -13.10 19.24
CA LEU A 71 -20.49 -12.34 20.06
C LEU A 71 -21.29 -11.32 19.23
N LEU A 72 -20.64 -10.61 18.32
CA LEU A 72 -21.32 -9.66 17.42
C LEU A 72 -22.28 -10.39 16.47
N SER A 73 -21.87 -11.55 15.96
CA SER A 73 -22.72 -12.39 15.12
C SER A 73 -23.98 -12.90 15.88
N GLU A 74 -23.83 -13.33 17.16
CA GLU A 74 -24.98 -13.66 18.02
C GLU A 74 -25.96 -12.49 18.20
N MET A 75 -25.44 -11.27 18.15
CA MET A 75 -26.23 -10.03 18.26
C MET A 75 -26.82 -9.58 16.92
N ASN A 76 -26.64 -10.34 15.84
CA ASN A 76 -27.00 -10.00 14.46
C ASN A 76 -26.36 -8.69 13.99
N ILE A 77 -25.14 -8.40 14.43
CA ILE A 77 -24.33 -7.26 13.93
C ILE A 77 -23.43 -7.80 12.82
N PRO A 78 -23.67 -7.45 11.56
CA PRO A 78 -22.82 -7.90 10.45
C PRO A 78 -21.43 -7.28 10.54
N GLU A 79 -20.44 -7.97 10.00
CA GLU A 79 -19.09 -7.45 9.88
C GLU A 79 -19.07 -6.19 9.01
N ASP A 80 -18.25 -5.23 9.39
CA ASP A 80 -18.13 -3.95 8.68
C ASP A 80 -17.43 -4.10 7.33
N PHE A 81 -16.48 -5.03 7.24
CA PHE A 81 -15.72 -5.35 6.04
C PHE A 81 -15.28 -6.81 6.04
N ILE A 82 -15.51 -7.50 4.91
CA ILE A 82 -15.07 -8.88 4.70
C ILE A 82 -14.31 -8.97 3.37
N SER A 83 -13.23 -9.73 3.32
CA SER A 83 -12.52 -10.08 2.09
C SER A 83 -11.78 -11.41 2.23
N ASN A 84 -11.54 -12.09 1.11
CA ASN A 84 -10.77 -13.34 1.05
C ASN A 84 -9.26 -13.09 0.91
N GLY A 85 -8.72 -12.05 1.53
CA GLY A 85 -7.32 -11.70 1.38
C GLY A 85 -6.74 -11.01 2.61
N CYS A 86 -5.44 -10.78 2.57
CA CYS A 86 -4.73 -10.03 3.60
C CYS A 86 -4.92 -8.50 3.41
N LEU A 87 -6.16 -8.08 3.14
CA LEU A 87 -6.49 -6.67 3.04
C LEU A 87 -6.63 -6.06 4.44
N ARG A 88 -6.23 -4.81 4.54
CA ARG A 88 -6.46 -3.96 5.71
C ARG A 88 -7.38 -2.83 5.33
N TYR A 89 -8.23 -2.41 6.26
CA TYR A 89 -9.14 -1.30 6.01
C TYR A 89 -9.26 -0.36 7.21
N THR A 90 -9.73 0.82 6.93
CA THR A 90 -10.34 1.73 7.91
C THR A 90 -11.64 2.29 7.33
N HIS A 91 -12.64 2.49 8.17
CA HIS A 91 -13.94 3.04 7.78
C HIS A 91 -14.20 4.35 8.52
N ARG A 92 -14.76 5.32 7.81
CA ARG A 92 -15.24 6.60 8.34
C ARG A 92 -16.56 6.97 7.69
N THR A 93 -17.50 7.46 8.49
CA THR A 93 -18.74 8.06 8.00
C THR A 93 -18.67 9.58 8.22
N VAL A 94 -18.83 10.35 7.16
CA VAL A 94 -18.81 11.81 7.17
C VAL A 94 -19.94 12.34 6.33
N ASN A 95 -20.87 13.12 6.95
CA ASN A 95 -22.02 13.71 6.24
C ASN A 95 -22.77 12.68 5.38
N GLU A 96 -23.12 11.54 5.96
CA GLU A 96 -23.81 10.42 5.31
C GLU A 96 -23.01 9.72 4.17
N CYS A 97 -21.74 10.09 3.95
CA CYS A 97 -20.83 9.34 3.10
C CYS A 97 -20.11 8.28 3.90
N ASP A 98 -20.08 7.04 3.42
CA ASP A 98 -19.22 5.99 3.95
C ASP A 98 -17.95 5.90 3.12
N ILE A 99 -16.79 5.96 3.81
CA ILE A 99 -15.47 6.01 3.19
C ILE A 99 -14.64 4.87 3.77
N TYR A 100 -14.34 3.89 2.95
CA TYR A 100 -13.43 2.80 3.25
C TYR A 100 -12.08 3.05 2.60
N PHE A 101 -11.01 3.10 3.38
CA PHE A 101 -9.66 3.01 2.84
C PHE A 101 -9.22 1.55 2.93
N VAL A 102 -8.95 0.93 1.80
CA VAL A 102 -8.60 -0.48 1.70
C VAL A 102 -7.21 -0.62 1.10
N SER A 103 -6.34 -1.39 1.75
CA SER A 103 -4.96 -1.59 1.31
C SER A 103 -4.58 -3.07 1.27
N ASN A 104 -3.88 -3.45 0.22
CA ASN A 104 -3.24 -4.75 0.09
C ASN A 104 -1.87 -4.71 0.81
N ARG A 105 -1.66 -5.61 1.76
CA ARG A 105 -0.38 -5.78 2.48
C ARG A 105 0.16 -7.19 2.39
N SER A 106 -0.27 -7.94 1.39
CA SER A 106 0.14 -9.35 1.21
C SER A 106 1.49 -9.52 0.53
N GLY A 107 2.08 -8.45 -0.03
CA GLY A 107 3.30 -8.50 -0.83
C GLY A 107 3.10 -9.16 -2.21
N LYS A 108 1.87 -9.34 -2.67
CA LYS A 108 1.50 -9.89 -3.98
C LYS A 108 0.16 -9.32 -4.46
N PRO A 109 -0.16 -9.37 -5.75
CA PRO A 109 -1.48 -8.97 -6.25
C PRO A 109 -2.61 -9.79 -5.63
N VAL A 110 -3.76 -9.16 -5.38
CA VAL A 110 -4.97 -9.76 -4.80
C VAL A 110 -6.18 -9.43 -5.65
N HIS A 111 -6.96 -10.45 -6.01
CA HIS A 111 -8.27 -10.34 -6.63
C HIS A 111 -9.29 -10.96 -5.68
N THR A 112 -10.25 -10.18 -5.21
CA THR A 112 -11.21 -10.63 -4.19
C THR A 112 -12.49 -9.81 -4.22
N ASP A 113 -13.57 -10.39 -3.77
CA ASP A 113 -14.75 -9.63 -3.42
C ASP A 113 -14.51 -8.92 -2.08
N CYS A 114 -14.77 -7.62 -2.04
CA CYS A 114 -14.85 -6.83 -0.84
C CYS A 114 -16.32 -6.66 -0.47
N ILE A 115 -16.70 -7.15 0.71
CA ILE A 115 -18.06 -7.04 1.26
C ILE A 115 -18.03 -5.90 2.28
N LEU A 116 -18.80 -4.85 2.02
CA LEU A 116 -18.82 -3.61 2.81
C LEU A 116 -20.22 -3.41 3.40
N ARG A 117 -20.30 -3.03 4.66
CA ARG A 117 -21.57 -2.82 5.38
C ARG A 117 -22.24 -1.49 5.00
N VAL A 118 -22.57 -1.37 3.74
CA VAL A 118 -23.32 -0.25 3.15
C VAL A 118 -24.37 -0.83 2.23
N ASP A 119 -25.56 -0.27 2.23
CA ASP A 119 -26.69 -0.71 1.40
C ASP A 119 -27.24 0.41 0.53
N ASN A 120 -27.81 0.06 -0.63
CA ASN A 120 -28.51 0.99 -1.53
C ASN A 120 -27.67 2.17 -2.00
N ARG A 121 -26.34 2.01 -2.14
CA ARG A 121 -25.43 3.06 -2.63
C ARG A 121 -24.46 2.53 -3.67
N ILE A 122 -24.09 3.40 -4.60
CA ILE A 122 -23.12 3.12 -5.66
C ILE A 122 -21.70 3.23 -5.06
N PRO A 123 -20.86 2.19 -5.17
CA PRO A 123 -19.46 2.27 -4.80
C PRO A 123 -18.67 3.10 -5.84
N GLU A 124 -17.91 4.06 -5.37
CA GLU A 124 -16.92 4.80 -6.17
C GLU A 124 -15.51 4.37 -5.74
N LEU A 125 -14.61 4.17 -6.71
CA LEU A 125 -13.18 4.05 -6.46
C LEU A 125 -12.54 5.43 -6.56
N TRP A 126 -11.79 5.80 -5.52
CA TRP A 126 -10.96 7.00 -5.53
C TRP A 126 -9.50 6.55 -5.40
N ASP A 127 -8.71 6.81 -6.42
CA ASP A 127 -7.29 6.50 -6.44
C ASP A 127 -6.49 7.72 -5.98
N ALA A 128 -5.83 7.59 -4.84
CA ALA A 128 -5.01 8.67 -4.27
C ALA A 128 -3.72 8.95 -5.05
N LEU A 129 -3.26 8.02 -5.89
CA LEU A 129 -2.03 8.18 -6.68
C LEU A 129 -2.29 9.00 -7.94
N THR A 130 -3.39 8.71 -8.62
CA THR A 130 -3.74 9.34 -9.91
C THR A 130 -4.71 10.50 -9.74
N GLY A 131 -5.45 10.55 -8.62
CA GLY A 131 -6.56 11.46 -8.41
C GLY A 131 -7.83 11.06 -9.18
N GLU A 132 -7.85 9.87 -9.79
CA GLU A 132 -9.02 9.35 -10.48
C GLU A 132 -10.17 9.09 -9.51
N ILE A 133 -11.37 9.50 -9.90
CA ILE A 133 -12.63 9.20 -9.22
C ILE A 133 -13.57 8.59 -10.24
N ARG A 134 -14.01 7.35 -10.01
CA ARG A 134 -14.92 6.66 -10.92
C ARG A 134 -15.86 5.72 -10.18
N GLU A 135 -17.01 5.44 -10.78
CA GLU A 135 -17.95 4.44 -10.25
C GLU A 135 -17.45 3.02 -10.53
N LEU A 136 -17.62 2.13 -9.53
CA LEU A 136 -17.41 0.70 -9.67
C LEU A 136 -18.73 0.09 -10.14
N LYS A 137 -18.86 -0.11 -11.44
CA LYS A 137 -20.15 -0.46 -12.08
C LYS A 137 -20.57 -1.92 -11.88
N SER A 138 -19.66 -2.79 -11.49
CA SER A 138 -19.95 -4.18 -11.17
C SER A 138 -20.00 -4.35 -9.66
N PHE A 139 -21.18 -4.45 -9.09
CA PHE A 139 -21.41 -4.73 -7.68
C PHE A 139 -22.78 -5.37 -7.47
N SER A 140 -22.93 -6.08 -6.36
CA SER A 140 -24.19 -6.66 -5.91
C SER A 140 -24.46 -6.29 -4.47
N THR A 141 -25.68 -6.52 -4.00
CA THR A 141 -26.04 -6.36 -2.59
C THR A 141 -26.60 -7.65 -2.05
N ASP A 142 -26.29 -7.95 -0.81
CA ASP A 142 -26.85 -9.08 -0.06
C ASP A 142 -26.94 -8.71 1.43
N ASN A 143 -28.10 -8.93 2.03
CA ASN A 143 -28.34 -8.75 3.48
C ASN A 143 -27.86 -7.38 4.05
N GLY A 144 -28.07 -6.30 3.31
CA GLY A 144 -27.68 -4.94 3.73
C GLY A 144 -26.20 -4.64 3.60
N GLN A 145 -25.47 -5.43 2.80
CA GLN A 145 -24.08 -5.26 2.49
C GLN A 145 -23.87 -5.15 0.97
N THR A 146 -22.90 -4.36 0.56
CA THR A 146 -22.49 -4.23 -0.85
C THR A 146 -21.27 -5.11 -1.10
N ILE A 147 -21.33 -5.94 -2.14
CA ILE A 147 -20.27 -6.84 -2.60
C ILE A 147 -19.64 -6.25 -3.85
N VAL A 148 -18.37 -5.91 -3.78
CA VAL A 148 -17.62 -5.26 -4.86
C VAL A 148 -16.42 -6.12 -5.26
N PRO A 149 -16.35 -6.64 -6.50
CA PRO A 149 -15.16 -7.27 -7.03
C PRO A 149 -14.01 -6.25 -7.15
N MET A 150 -12.93 -6.47 -6.42
CA MET A 150 -11.77 -5.59 -6.35
C MET A 150 -10.50 -6.29 -6.79
N GLN A 151 -9.60 -5.51 -7.40
CA GLN A 151 -8.25 -5.93 -7.75
C GLN A 151 -7.25 -4.94 -7.14
N PHE A 152 -6.26 -5.47 -6.49
CA PHE A 152 -5.17 -4.69 -5.91
C PHE A 152 -3.85 -5.26 -6.41
N ASP A 153 -2.98 -4.40 -6.87
CA ASP A 153 -1.59 -4.76 -7.07
C ASP A 153 -0.84 -4.90 -5.75
N THR A 154 0.43 -5.29 -5.79
CA THR A 154 1.28 -5.34 -4.61
C THR A 154 1.30 -3.99 -3.89
N ASP A 155 1.02 -4.00 -2.59
CA ASP A 155 1.01 -2.82 -1.70
C ASP A 155 0.10 -1.66 -2.16
N GLN A 156 -0.80 -1.91 -3.10
CA GLN A 156 -1.75 -0.91 -3.61
C GLN A 156 -2.89 -0.66 -2.62
N SER A 157 -3.43 0.55 -2.66
CA SER A 157 -4.57 0.96 -1.84
C SER A 157 -5.52 1.87 -2.60
N PHE A 158 -6.80 1.79 -2.24
CA PHE A 158 -7.86 2.62 -2.77
C PHE A 158 -8.80 3.10 -1.67
N PHE A 159 -9.48 4.21 -1.94
CA PHE A 159 -10.70 4.53 -1.22
C PHE A 159 -11.88 3.96 -1.99
N VAL A 160 -12.79 3.27 -1.27
CA VAL A 160 -14.13 2.89 -1.75
C VAL A 160 -15.11 3.79 -1.04
N VAL A 161 -15.80 4.64 -1.81
CA VAL A 161 -16.63 5.73 -1.28
C VAL A 161 -18.08 5.54 -1.71
N PHE A 162 -19.00 5.65 -0.74
CA PHE A 162 -20.43 5.53 -0.96
C PHE A 162 -21.11 6.87 -0.60
N ARG A 163 -21.44 7.66 -1.60
CA ARG A 163 -22.05 8.98 -1.43
C ARG A 163 -23.29 9.23 -2.30
N LYS A 164 -23.59 8.29 -3.19
CA LYS A 164 -24.75 8.36 -4.08
C LYS A 164 -25.63 7.15 -3.88
N ASP A 165 -26.92 7.36 -3.82
CA ASP A 165 -27.89 6.28 -3.82
C ASP A 165 -27.93 5.60 -5.20
N GLY A 166 -28.17 4.29 -5.21
CA GLY A 166 -28.30 3.55 -6.44
C GLY A 166 -28.45 2.05 -6.25
N GLU A 167 -28.84 1.39 -7.33
CA GLU A 167 -29.13 -0.03 -7.36
C GLU A 167 -27.94 -0.84 -7.87
N PRO A 168 -27.85 -2.13 -7.46
CA PRO A 168 -26.84 -3.06 -7.94
C PRO A 168 -26.80 -3.13 -9.47
N SER A 169 -25.61 -3.28 -10.01
CA SER A 169 -25.38 -3.40 -11.44
C SER A 169 -24.43 -4.56 -11.73
N SER A 170 -24.86 -5.45 -12.61
CA SER A 170 -24.00 -6.50 -13.18
C SER A 170 -23.25 -5.96 -14.41
N GLY A 171 -22.58 -4.84 -14.22
CA GLY A 171 -21.86 -4.17 -15.28
C GLY A 171 -20.62 -4.90 -15.77
N LYS A 172 -19.80 -4.19 -16.51
CA LYS A 172 -18.48 -4.62 -16.96
C LYS A 172 -17.52 -4.72 -15.77
N ASP A 173 -16.34 -5.27 -15.99
CA ASP A 173 -15.31 -5.39 -14.95
C ASP A 173 -14.97 -4.03 -14.33
N ASN A 174 -14.71 -4.01 -13.04
CA ASN A 174 -14.35 -2.81 -12.31
C ASN A 174 -12.90 -2.34 -12.58
N PHE A 175 -12.07 -3.18 -13.18
CA PHE A 175 -10.66 -2.90 -13.43
C PHE A 175 -10.28 -3.23 -14.87
N PRO A 176 -9.37 -2.45 -15.48
CA PRO A 176 -8.88 -2.72 -16.82
C PRO A 176 -8.07 -4.00 -16.84
N SER A 177 -8.04 -4.68 -17.98
CA SER A 177 -7.09 -5.74 -18.25
C SER A 177 -6.09 -5.29 -19.29
N PHE A 178 -4.84 -5.72 -19.14
CA PHE A 178 -3.72 -5.31 -19.98
C PHE A 178 -3.15 -6.48 -20.77
N THR A 179 -2.64 -6.18 -21.95
CA THR A 179 -1.74 -7.09 -22.68
C THR A 179 -0.41 -6.40 -22.95
N THR A 180 0.68 -7.14 -22.84
CA THR A 180 2.01 -6.63 -23.22
C THR A 180 2.11 -6.60 -24.74
N VAL A 181 2.29 -5.42 -25.31
CA VAL A 181 2.52 -5.26 -26.76
C VAL A 181 3.99 -5.20 -27.11
N GLN A 182 4.83 -4.75 -26.18
CA GLN A 182 6.27 -4.70 -26.38
C GLN A 182 7.03 -4.78 -25.06
N VAL A 183 8.14 -5.50 -25.04
CA VAL A 183 9.13 -5.46 -23.98
C VAL A 183 10.30 -4.62 -24.49
N LEU A 184 10.78 -3.67 -23.66
CA LEU A 184 11.92 -2.81 -24.01
C LEU A 184 13.20 -3.47 -23.46
N ASP A 185 13.72 -4.47 -24.17
CA ASP A 185 14.85 -5.31 -23.79
C ASP A 185 16.17 -4.99 -24.54
N GLU A 186 16.15 -3.99 -25.41
CA GLU A 186 17.37 -3.46 -26.06
C GLU A 186 18.26 -2.74 -25.02
N PRO A 187 19.57 -2.55 -25.32
CA PRO A 187 20.50 -1.89 -24.42
C PRO A 187 20.08 -0.48 -24.02
N TRP A 188 20.28 -0.15 -22.75
CA TRP A 188 19.97 1.17 -22.19
C TRP A 188 21.22 2.02 -22.07
N SER A 189 21.17 3.27 -22.57
CA SER A 189 22.16 4.27 -22.24
C SER A 189 21.86 4.83 -20.87
N VAL A 190 22.76 4.64 -19.90
CA VAL A 190 22.57 5.09 -18.51
C VAL A 190 23.64 6.10 -18.17
N SER A 191 23.25 7.21 -17.56
CA SER A 191 24.17 8.22 -17.06
C SER A 191 23.91 8.51 -15.58
N PHE A 192 25.00 8.81 -14.87
CA PHE A 192 24.99 9.18 -13.46
C PHE A 192 25.66 10.53 -13.30
N GLU A 193 25.51 11.16 -12.14
CA GLU A 193 26.12 12.45 -11.84
C GLU A 193 27.59 12.23 -11.40
N PRO A 194 28.60 12.70 -12.19
CA PRO A 194 30.01 12.53 -11.84
C PRO A 194 30.43 13.21 -10.54
N SER A 195 29.80 14.36 -10.23
CA SER A 195 30.07 15.07 -8.97
C SER A 195 29.61 14.29 -7.74
N MET A 196 28.75 13.26 -7.92
CA MET A 196 28.31 12.32 -6.90
C MET A 196 29.04 10.97 -6.99
N GLY A 197 30.11 10.90 -7.79
CA GLY A 197 30.96 9.71 -7.94
C GLY A 197 30.47 8.65 -8.91
N GLY A 198 29.41 8.94 -9.68
CA GLY A 198 28.91 8.04 -10.69
C GLY A 198 29.63 8.21 -12.04
N PRO A 199 29.63 7.19 -12.92
CA PRO A 199 30.17 7.33 -14.27
C PRO A 199 29.25 8.20 -15.13
N GLU A 200 29.84 9.09 -15.95
CA GLU A 200 29.07 10.01 -16.78
C GLU A 200 28.14 9.27 -17.75
N LYS A 201 28.59 8.16 -18.33
CA LYS A 201 27.80 7.34 -19.24
C LYS A 201 28.28 5.90 -19.26
N VAL A 202 27.31 4.98 -19.22
CA VAL A 202 27.54 3.53 -19.39
C VAL A 202 26.41 2.94 -20.22
N VAL A 203 26.64 1.75 -20.78
CA VAL A 203 25.61 0.97 -21.46
C VAL A 203 25.24 -0.20 -20.57
N PHE A 204 23.97 -0.35 -20.28
CA PHE A 204 23.43 -1.54 -19.62
C PHE A 204 22.79 -2.44 -20.70
N GLU A 205 23.48 -3.54 -21.02
CA GLU A 205 22.96 -4.55 -21.94
C GLU A 205 21.64 -5.17 -21.44
N LYS A 206 21.47 -5.20 -20.12
CA LYS A 206 20.24 -5.60 -19.43
C LYS A 206 20.05 -4.74 -18.19
N LEU A 207 18.80 -4.49 -17.85
CA LEU A 207 18.47 -3.84 -16.59
C LEU A 207 18.92 -4.74 -15.43
N THR A 208 19.67 -4.17 -14.50
CA THR A 208 20.24 -4.88 -13.35
C THR A 208 20.22 -4.01 -12.11
N ASP A 209 20.23 -4.67 -10.96
CA ASP A 209 20.37 -4.02 -9.66
C ASP A 209 21.77 -3.39 -9.53
N TRP A 210 21.82 -2.08 -9.29
CA TRP A 210 23.10 -1.38 -9.10
C TRP A 210 23.93 -1.98 -7.96
N SER A 211 23.28 -2.45 -6.89
CA SER A 211 23.96 -3.00 -5.72
C SER A 211 24.79 -4.26 -6.02
N THR A 212 24.51 -4.91 -7.15
CA THR A 212 25.23 -6.11 -7.62
C THR A 212 26.28 -5.79 -8.69
N ASN A 213 26.44 -4.51 -9.09
CA ASN A 213 27.37 -4.12 -10.14
C ASN A 213 28.82 -4.31 -9.69
N GLU A 214 29.69 -4.74 -10.61
CA GLU A 214 31.13 -4.91 -10.34
C GLU A 214 31.86 -3.57 -10.18
N ASN A 215 31.36 -2.50 -10.78
CA ASN A 215 31.89 -1.15 -10.64
C ASN A 215 31.39 -0.51 -9.34
N ASP A 216 32.28 -0.26 -8.41
CA ASP A 216 31.97 0.35 -7.11
C ASP A 216 31.34 1.73 -7.23
N SER A 217 31.65 2.50 -8.29
CA SER A 217 31.04 3.79 -8.58
C SER A 217 29.54 3.69 -8.91
N ILE A 218 29.05 2.51 -9.36
CA ILE A 218 27.63 2.22 -9.57
C ILE A 218 27.05 1.51 -8.34
N LYS A 219 27.77 0.50 -7.83
CA LYS A 219 27.35 -0.33 -6.69
C LYS A 219 26.96 0.47 -5.46
N TYR A 220 27.75 1.50 -5.16
CA TYR A 220 27.54 2.37 -3.99
C TYR A 220 27.01 3.75 -4.38
N TYR A 221 26.53 3.91 -5.63
CA TYR A 221 25.98 5.20 -6.06
C TYR A 221 24.70 5.55 -5.30
N SER A 222 24.57 6.81 -4.96
CA SER A 222 23.34 7.41 -4.44
C SER A 222 23.07 8.70 -5.16
N GLY A 223 21.90 8.81 -5.75
CA GLY A 223 21.51 9.94 -6.57
C GLY A 223 20.55 9.54 -7.68
N ILE A 224 20.60 10.27 -8.77
CA ILE A 224 19.75 10.04 -9.94
C ILE A 224 20.53 9.28 -11.01
N GLY A 225 20.01 8.12 -11.43
CA GLY A 225 20.44 7.44 -12.64
C GLY A 225 19.47 7.72 -13.78
N ILE A 226 19.96 8.19 -14.91
CA ILE A 226 19.15 8.56 -16.08
C ILE A 226 19.29 7.48 -17.13
N TYR A 227 18.17 6.79 -17.43
CA TYR A 227 18.05 5.75 -18.43
C TYR A 227 17.42 6.31 -19.68
N CYS A 228 18.05 6.09 -20.83
CA CYS A 228 17.53 6.48 -22.13
C CYS A 228 17.52 5.31 -23.11
N GLN A 229 16.40 5.17 -23.82
CA GLN A 229 16.24 4.20 -24.91
C GLN A 229 15.29 4.77 -25.97
N THR A 230 15.46 4.33 -27.24
CA THR A 230 14.49 4.56 -28.30
C THR A 230 13.79 3.25 -28.65
N PHE A 231 12.53 3.33 -29.04
CA PHE A 231 11.76 2.18 -29.49
C PHE A 231 10.75 2.59 -30.58
N ASP A 232 10.46 1.67 -31.48
CA ASP A 232 9.43 1.86 -32.49
C ASP A 232 8.08 1.32 -32.03
N MET A 233 7.02 2.05 -32.32
CA MET A 233 5.64 1.67 -31.96
C MET A 233 4.69 1.83 -33.13
N LYS A 234 3.73 0.88 -33.26
CA LYS A 234 2.55 1.03 -34.12
C LYS A 234 1.36 1.43 -33.25
N LYS A 235 1.12 2.73 -33.13
CA LYS A 235 -0.01 3.24 -32.33
C LYS A 235 -1.32 3.10 -33.14
N THR A 236 -2.31 2.49 -32.52
CA THR A 236 -3.71 2.48 -33.00
C THR A 236 -4.46 3.62 -32.28
N SER A 237 -5.23 4.42 -33.02
CA SER A 237 -5.80 5.70 -32.55
C SER A 237 -6.72 5.60 -31.32
N ASP A 238 -7.37 4.46 -31.13
CA ASP A 238 -8.48 4.34 -30.17
C ASP A 238 -8.09 3.48 -28.95
N LYS A 239 -6.80 3.24 -28.75
CA LYS A 239 -6.32 2.39 -27.66
C LYS A 239 -5.55 3.18 -26.62
N GLN A 240 -5.70 2.76 -25.36
CA GLN A 240 -4.93 3.28 -24.23
C GLN A 240 -3.68 2.44 -24.02
N PHE A 241 -2.57 3.13 -23.73
CA PHE A 241 -1.26 2.52 -23.51
C PHE A 241 -0.66 2.95 -22.18
N TYR A 242 -0.06 2.00 -21.49
CA TYR A 242 0.66 2.22 -20.24
C TYR A 242 2.12 1.81 -20.40
N LEU A 243 2.98 2.58 -19.76
CA LEU A 243 4.38 2.17 -19.52
C LEU A 243 4.43 1.49 -18.16
N ASP A 244 4.79 0.21 -18.15
CA ASP A 244 5.07 -0.57 -16.95
C ASP A 244 6.58 -0.64 -16.77
N LEU A 245 7.08 -0.12 -15.66
CA LEU A 245 8.51 -0.10 -15.35
C LEU A 245 8.98 -1.40 -14.67
N GLY A 246 8.06 -2.33 -14.38
CA GLY A 246 8.36 -3.56 -13.64
C GLY A 246 8.73 -3.28 -12.19
N GLU A 247 9.99 -3.47 -11.80
CA GLU A 247 10.49 -3.16 -10.46
C GLU A 247 11.41 -1.92 -10.50
N VAL A 248 11.13 -0.95 -9.63
CA VAL A 248 11.93 0.28 -9.45
C VAL A 248 12.30 0.45 -7.97
N ASN A 249 13.52 0.85 -7.69
CA ASN A 249 14.00 1.14 -6.35
C ASN A 249 14.72 2.50 -6.32
N VAL A 250 14.05 3.58 -5.86
CA VAL A 250 12.81 3.71 -5.08
C VAL A 250 11.73 4.45 -5.85
N MET A 251 12.08 5.30 -6.80
CA MET A 251 11.17 6.20 -7.50
C MET A 251 11.68 6.47 -8.90
N ALA A 252 10.78 6.58 -9.86
CA ALA A 252 11.12 6.90 -11.24
C ALA A 252 10.28 8.06 -11.77
N LYS A 253 10.92 9.04 -12.36
CA LYS A 253 10.28 10.10 -13.13
C LYS A 253 10.49 9.83 -14.61
N VAL A 254 9.42 9.93 -15.40
CA VAL A 254 9.39 9.47 -16.79
C VAL A 254 9.09 10.61 -17.74
N TRP A 255 9.82 10.64 -18.86
CA TRP A 255 9.55 11.49 -20.02
C TRP A 255 9.43 10.61 -21.26
N LEU A 256 8.48 10.94 -22.11
CA LEU A 256 8.31 10.30 -23.42
C LEU A 256 8.23 11.39 -24.49
N ASN A 257 9.10 11.27 -25.51
CA ASN A 257 9.20 12.25 -26.61
C ASN A 257 9.46 13.70 -26.16
N GLY A 258 10.18 13.87 -25.05
CA GLY A 258 10.52 15.17 -24.46
C GLY A 258 9.47 15.74 -23.50
N GLU A 259 8.31 15.13 -23.39
CA GLU A 259 7.24 15.55 -22.48
C GLU A 259 7.26 14.75 -21.20
N GLU A 260 7.03 15.41 -20.06
CA GLU A 260 6.94 14.74 -18.76
C GLU A 260 5.64 13.95 -18.66
N VAL A 261 5.74 12.64 -18.45
CA VAL A 261 4.60 11.74 -18.25
C VAL A 261 4.12 11.75 -16.82
N GLY A 262 5.06 11.64 -15.88
CA GLY A 262 4.75 11.59 -14.44
C GLY A 262 5.83 10.89 -13.63
N THR A 263 5.47 10.63 -12.36
CA THR A 263 6.37 9.97 -11.39
C THR A 263 5.71 8.71 -10.84
N ALA A 264 6.38 7.57 -11.00
CA ALA A 264 6.03 6.33 -10.33
C ALA A 264 6.87 6.19 -9.05
N TRP A 265 6.23 6.04 -7.88
CA TRP A 265 6.90 6.00 -6.58
C TRP A 265 6.39 4.87 -5.67
N THR A 266 5.43 4.08 -6.17
CA THR A 266 4.89 2.88 -5.52
C THR A 266 4.28 1.96 -6.57
N TYR A 267 3.94 0.76 -6.19
CA TYR A 267 3.16 -0.16 -7.04
C TYR A 267 1.75 0.36 -7.34
N PRO A 268 1.23 0.03 -8.56
CA PRO A 268 1.96 -0.51 -9.71
C PRO A 268 2.89 0.56 -10.30
N TRP A 269 4.07 0.16 -10.77
CA TRP A 269 5.05 1.05 -11.42
C TRP A 269 4.61 1.38 -12.85
N GLN A 270 3.38 1.86 -13.00
CA GLN A 270 2.71 2.08 -14.29
C GLN A 270 2.30 3.53 -14.46
N LEU A 271 2.43 4.03 -15.68
CA LEU A 271 2.03 5.38 -16.06
C LEU A 271 1.26 5.35 -17.38
N ASP A 272 0.16 6.08 -17.48
CA ASP A 272 -0.58 6.26 -18.74
C ASP A 272 0.25 7.09 -19.72
N ILE A 273 0.64 6.49 -20.85
CA ILE A 273 1.41 7.12 -21.90
C ILE A 273 0.60 7.41 -23.17
N SER A 274 -0.71 7.20 -23.14
CA SER A 274 -1.59 7.29 -24.31
C SER A 274 -1.48 8.62 -25.06
N LYS A 275 -1.26 9.71 -24.32
CA LYS A 275 -1.13 11.07 -24.89
C LYS A 275 0.25 11.34 -25.50
N TYR A 276 1.28 10.65 -25.03
CA TYR A 276 2.68 10.93 -25.30
C TYR A 276 3.28 10.01 -26.36
N ILE A 277 2.76 8.76 -26.47
CA ILE A 277 3.23 7.76 -27.42
C ILE A 277 2.76 8.10 -28.84
N LYS A 278 3.65 7.93 -29.82
CA LYS A 278 3.37 8.17 -31.24
C LYS A 278 3.69 6.93 -32.10
N SER A 279 3.19 6.89 -33.33
CA SER A 279 3.59 5.88 -34.30
C SER A 279 5.01 6.18 -34.79
N GLY A 280 5.82 5.13 -35.01
CA GLY A 280 7.23 5.23 -35.33
C GLY A 280 8.12 5.34 -34.09
N GLU A 281 9.27 5.97 -34.24
CA GLU A 281 10.26 6.10 -33.19
C GLU A 281 9.79 6.96 -32.01
N ASN A 282 9.95 6.43 -30.81
CA ASN A 282 9.71 7.09 -29.54
C ASN A 282 10.99 7.16 -28.72
N GLN A 283 11.20 8.28 -28.02
CA GLN A 283 12.34 8.51 -27.15
C GLN A 283 11.89 8.46 -25.69
N LEU A 284 12.36 7.48 -24.94
CA LEU A 284 12.04 7.27 -23.54
C LEU A 284 13.22 7.68 -22.67
N LYS A 285 12.94 8.52 -21.65
CA LYS A 285 13.89 8.88 -20.58
C LYS A 285 13.26 8.58 -19.24
N ILE A 286 13.99 7.88 -18.38
CA ILE A 286 13.57 7.52 -17.01
C ILE A 286 14.65 7.96 -16.04
N GLU A 287 14.32 8.83 -15.10
CA GLU A 287 15.20 9.23 -14.00
C GLU A 287 14.83 8.41 -12.76
N VAL A 288 15.76 7.59 -12.29
CA VAL A 288 15.56 6.73 -11.13
C VAL A 288 16.38 7.25 -9.96
N VAL A 289 15.71 7.43 -8.84
CA VAL A 289 16.30 7.90 -7.58
C VAL A 289 16.38 6.74 -6.60
N ASN A 290 17.53 6.58 -5.96
CA ASN A 290 17.72 5.63 -4.87
C ASN A 290 18.06 6.31 -3.53
N PRO A 291 17.89 5.61 -2.38
CA PRO A 291 18.22 6.16 -1.07
C PRO A 291 19.75 6.15 -0.81
N TRP A 292 20.17 6.89 0.20
CA TRP A 292 21.58 7.06 0.59
C TRP A 292 22.23 5.83 1.23
N VAL A 293 21.47 4.78 1.54
CA VAL A 293 21.95 3.63 2.30
C VAL A 293 23.20 3.00 1.71
N ASN A 294 23.14 2.68 0.40
CA ASN A 294 24.27 2.02 -0.28
C ASN A 294 25.52 2.91 -0.32
N ARG A 295 25.34 4.22 -0.44
CA ARG A 295 26.46 5.17 -0.38
C ARG A 295 27.10 5.19 1.00
N LEU A 296 26.28 5.26 2.06
CA LEU A 296 26.77 5.26 3.44
C LEU A 296 27.50 3.95 3.81
N ILE A 297 27.06 2.82 3.26
CA ILE A 297 27.75 1.54 3.38
C ILE A 297 29.07 1.58 2.60
N GLY A 298 29.05 2.07 1.36
CA GLY A 298 30.22 2.22 0.51
C GLY A 298 31.31 3.08 1.15
N ASP A 299 30.94 4.16 1.82
CA ASP A 299 31.87 5.02 2.57
C ASP A 299 32.59 4.28 3.72
N LYS A 300 32.01 3.18 4.22
CA LYS A 300 32.65 2.31 5.21
C LYS A 300 33.53 1.24 4.58
N VAL A 301 33.16 0.76 3.38
CA VAL A 301 33.85 -0.30 2.66
C VAL A 301 35.06 0.25 1.90
N LEU A 302 34.90 1.40 1.25
CA LEU A 302 35.94 2.01 0.44
C LEU A 302 37.03 2.60 1.36
N SER A 303 38.28 2.22 1.14
CA SER A 303 39.43 2.65 1.93
C SER A 303 39.88 4.08 1.65
N ASP A 304 39.48 4.64 0.48
CA ASP A 304 39.85 6.00 0.08
C ASP A 304 38.95 7.03 0.75
N LYS A 305 39.47 7.62 1.84
CA LYS A 305 38.78 8.67 2.61
C LYS A 305 38.53 9.92 1.80
N SER A 306 39.33 10.23 0.78
CA SER A 306 39.18 11.42 -0.04
C SER A 306 37.92 11.36 -0.88
N VAL A 307 37.60 10.20 -1.43
CA VAL A 307 36.33 9.96 -2.15
C VAL A 307 35.13 10.07 -1.23
N ARG A 308 35.20 9.51 -0.01
CA ARG A 308 34.14 9.58 0.97
C ARG A 308 33.81 11.01 1.40
N GLU A 309 34.82 11.81 1.71
CA GLU A 309 34.65 13.20 2.14
C GLU A 309 34.07 14.08 1.02
N GLN A 310 34.25 13.68 -0.22
CA GLN A 310 33.76 14.41 -1.39
C GLN A 310 32.24 14.25 -1.58
N TYR A 311 31.67 13.07 -1.30
CA TYR A 311 30.29 12.75 -1.72
C TYR A 311 29.30 12.70 -0.56
N THR A 312 29.73 12.46 0.67
CA THR A 312 28.82 12.38 1.83
C THR A 312 29.34 13.14 3.02
N ASN A 313 28.43 13.77 3.76
CA ASN A 313 28.69 14.37 5.05
C ASN A 313 27.56 14.00 6.02
N THR A 314 27.83 13.06 6.94
CA THR A 314 26.86 12.70 7.98
C THR A 314 27.56 12.44 9.30
N THR A 315 27.00 12.97 10.39
CA THR A 315 27.44 12.71 11.75
C THR A 315 26.87 11.40 12.32
N TYR A 316 25.72 10.96 11.81
CA TYR A 316 25.08 9.71 12.18
C TYR A 316 25.41 8.62 11.16
N GLN A 317 26.06 7.55 11.62
CA GLN A 317 26.51 6.47 10.75
C GLN A 317 26.00 5.12 11.26
N PRO A 318 24.73 4.76 10.94
CA PRO A 318 24.10 3.54 11.43
C PRO A 318 24.60 2.27 10.75
N TYR A 319 25.34 2.41 9.62
CA TYR A 319 25.78 1.29 8.79
C TYR A 319 27.25 0.94 9.02
N ASN A 320 27.61 -0.31 8.75
CA ASN A 320 28.98 -0.84 8.80
C ASN A 320 29.28 -1.69 7.54
N THR A 321 30.49 -2.22 7.46
CA THR A 321 30.94 -3.00 6.30
C THR A 321 30.20 -4.33 6.09
N ALA A 322 29.49 -4.82 7.10
CA ALA A 322 28.67 -6.04 7.04
C ALA A 322 27.19 -5.74 6.79
N SER A 323 26.79 -4.46 6.72
CA SER A 323 25.40 -4.08 6.44
C SER A 323 25.03 -4.52 5.02
N PRO A 324 23.83 -5.13 4.81
CA PRO A 324 23.39 -5.53 3.48
C PRO A 324 23.09 -4.30 2.61
N LEU A 325 23.49 -4.35 1.35
CA LEU A 325 23.10 -3.35 0.37
C LEU A 325 21.61 -3.51 0.03
N LEU A 326 20.96 -2.41 -0.24
CA LEU A 326 19.57 -2.38 -0.74
C LEU A 326 19.57 -2.45 -2.26
N LYS A 327 18.60 -3.13 -2.84
CA LYS A 327 18.35 -3.10 -4.27
C LYS A 327 18.21 -1.65 -4.75
N SER A 328 18.75 -1.33 -5.91
CA SER A 328 18.79 0.02 -6.44
C SER A 328 18.68 0.05 -7.96
N GLY A 329 18.04 1.08 -8.48
CA GLY A 329 17.93 1.31 -9.91
C GLY A 329 16.62 0.84 -10.54
N LEU A 330 16.61 0.79 -11.86
CA LEU A 330 15.54 0.23 -12.69
C LEU A 330 15.86 -1.23 -12.95
N LEU A 331 15.05 -2.13 -12.40
CA LEU A 331 15.25 -3.56 -12.54
C LEU A 331 14.40 -4.14 -13.66
N GLY A 332 13.29 -3.47 -14.00
CA GLY A 332 12.38 -3.89 -15.06
C GLY A 332 11.58 -5.16 -14.74
N PRO A 333 11.13 -5.91 -15.77
CA PRO A 333 11.20 -5.56 -17.18
C PRO A 333 10.35 -4.34 -17.55
N VAL A 334 10.86 -3.45 -18.38
CA VAL A 334 10.09 -2.31 -18.90
C VAL A 334 9.24 -2.76 -20.07
N ARG A 335 7.94 -2.45 -20.03
CA ARG A 335 6.96 -2.93 -21.02
C ARG A 335 6.02 -1.82 -21.45
N ILE A 336 5.58 -1.91 -22.70
CA ILE A 336 4.42 -1.17 -23.17
C ILE A 336 3.21 -2.10 -23.06
N LEU A 337 2.22 -1.66 -22.33
CA LEU A 337 0.95 -2.36 -22.13
C LEU A 337 -0.15 -1.67 -22.93
N GLU A 338 -1.07 -2.46 -23.46
CA GLU A 338 -2.30 -1.99 -24.11
C GLU A 338 -3.49 -2.43 -23.26
N VAL A 339 -4.44 -1.53 -23.05
CA VAL A 339 -5.72 -1.86 -22.41
C VAL A 339 -6.56 -2.69 -23.37
N VAL A 340 -6.88 -3.92 -23.00
CA VAL A 340 -7.69 -4.85 -23.80
C VAL A 340 -9.16 -4.73 -23.48
N LYS A 341 -9.48 -4.41 -22.22
CA LYS A 341 -10.84 -4.31 -21.74
C LYS A 341 -10.96 -3.02 -20.95
N GLU A 342 -11.67 -2.08 -21.53
CA GLU A 342 -11.92 -0.79 -20.93
C GLU A 342 -12.97 -0.89 -19.82
N ILE A 343 -12.81 -0.05 -18.81
CA ILE A 343 -13.81 0.23 -17.79
C ILE A 343 -14.76 1.28 -18.40
N LEU A 344 -15.83 0.85 -19.03
CA LEU A 344 -16.80 1.77 -19.65
C LEU A 344 -18.00 2.02 -18.76
#